data_b02c58ca6a387cd3e8a39e2b4b9e04c6
#
_entry.id   b02c58ca6a387cd3e8a39e2b4b9e04c6
#
_cell.length_a   1.000
_cell.length_b   1.000
_cell.length_c   1.000
_cell.angle_alpha   90.00
_cell.angle_beta   90.00
_cell.angle_gamma   90.00
#
_symmetry.space_group_name_H-M   'P 1'
#
loop_
_entity.id
_entity.type
_entity.pdbx_description
1 polymer ?
#
loop_
_entity_poly.entity_id
_entity_poly.type
_entity_poly.pdbx_seq_one_letter_code
_entity_poly.pdbx_strand_id
1 'polypeptide(L)'
;MRSGRRDETGEAAEMLGASPAAVPKVSTACTMLGALKLPTTTPLKQAIRERRESGMNSLRNLWTDNALMLAAGLPDQELPAAALYVVGLPIGNMGDITLRALWVLSSVDAVAAEDTRETRKLLERFGIDTRLLSVREHNERHGAEQIDALLAEGQRVALVTDAGTPAVSDPGARAVEYLRRVGRRVIPVPGASAAITALSAAGLLGTGFDFIGFLPPQPKARHQSAEELAHRKRPFVLYEAPHRILALLEDLGAALTPERRIVVARELTKKFETITSLTAADLSEWIKTHEPRGEYVVLVDEEPMKEETLSVQEEAWLKALAPELPSSRLAAIAAELTGRPRQEIYIWLTVMRKAQETDAAE
;
A
#
# COMPACT_ATOMS: atom_id res chain seq x y z
N MET A 1 6.40 -77.37 -2.63
CA MET A 1 6.46 -77.27 -4.11
C MET A 1 6.40 -75.79 -4.48
N ARG A 2 7.50 -75.28 -5.06
CA ARG A 2 7.69 -74.17 -6.02
C ARG A 2 6.82 -72.93 -5.82
N SER A 3 7.37 -71.82 -5.43
CA SER A 3 8.33 -70.89 -6.08
C SER A 3 7.60 -69.73 -6.75
N GLY A 4 7.94 -68.54 -6.43
CA GLY A 4 7.54 -67.32 -7.12
C GLY A 4 7.92 -66.06 -6.34
N ARG A 5 9.21 -65.80 -6.16
CA ARG A 5 9.72 -64.48 -5.84
C ARG A 5 9.50 -63.61 -7.10
N ARG A 6 8.93 -62.45 -6.94
CA ARG A 6 9.11 -61.31 -7.88
C ARG A 6 9.59 -60.12 -7.09
N ASP A 7 10.66 -59.58 -7.59
CA ASP A 7 11.40 -58.41 -7.15
C ASP A 7 10.51 -57.17 -7.13
N GLU A 8 10.45 -56.55 -5.97
CA GLU A 8 10.01 -55.16 -5.81
C GLU A 8 11.21 -54.33 -5.30
N THR A 9 12.14 -54.07 -6.21
CA THR A 9 13.16 -53.03 -6.04
C THR A 9 13.05 -52.06 -7.20
N GLY A 10 12.42 -50.91 -7.00
CA GLY A 10 12.41 -49.90 -8.04
C GLY A 10 11.31 -48.85 -7.97
N GLU A 11 11.01 -48.35 -6.78
CA GLU A 11 10.15 -47.15 -6.70
C GLU A 11 10.31 -46.42 -5.33
N ALA A 12 11.53 -45.96 -5.06
CA ALA A 12 11.78 -45.14 -3.87
C ALA A 12 12.92 -44.14 -4.11
N ALA A 13 12.88 -43.42 -5.23
CA ALA A 13 13.91 -42.41 -5.54
C ALA A 13 13.36 -41.21 -6.33
N GLU A 14 12.11 -40.80 -6.06
CA GLU A 14 11.56 -39.61 -6.74
C GLU A 14 10.60 -38.80 -5.84
N MET A 15 10.99 -38.49 -4.62
CA MET A 15 10.23 -37.57 -3.76
C MET A 15 11.15 -36.81 -2.79
N LEU A 16 12.15 -36.09 -3.29
CA LEU A 16 12.83 -35.02 -2.56
C LEU A 16 13.40 -33.99 -3.54
N GLY A 17 12.50 -33.37 -4.32
CA GLY A 17 12.76 -32.18 -5.15
C GLY A 17 11.78 -31.09 -4.83
N ALA A 18 11.71 -30.67 -3.56
CA ALA A 18 11.01 -29.44 -3.22
C ALA A 18 11.92 -28.25 -3.61
N SER A 19 11.71 -27.77 -4.83
CA SER A 19 12.14 -26.46 -5.28
C SER A 19 11.52 -25.39 -4.38
N PRO A 20 12.24 -24.30 -4.01
CA PRO A 20 11.67 -23.22 -3.20
C PRO A 20 10.44 -22.66 -3.92
N ALA A 21 9.34 -22.59 -3.18
CA ALA A 21 8.05 -22.10 -3.68
C ALA A 21 8.24 -20.75 -4.38
N ALA A 22 8.07 -20.75 -5.69
CA ALA A 22 8.00 -19.55 -6.48
C ALA A 22 6.83 -18.72 -5.97
N VAL A 23 7.12 -17.51 -5.47
CA VAL A 23 6.14 -16.46 -5.21
C VAL A 23 5.28 -16.32 -6.48
N PRO A 24 3.95 -16.46 -6.42
CA PRO A 24 3.13 -16.30 -7.60
C PRO A 24 3.33 -14.87 -8.11
N LYS A 25 3.93 -14.73 -9.29
CA LYS A 25 3.99 -13.46 -10.01
C LYS A 25 2.55 -13.04 -10.28
N VAL A 26 2.08 -12.00 -9.60
CA VAL A 26 0.83 -11.28 -9.87
C VAL A 26 1.01 -10.53 -11.20
N SER A 27 1.18 -11.25 -12.27
CA SER A 27 1.43 -10.72 -13.63
C SER A 27 0.41 -11.21 -14.65
N THR A 28 -0.76 -11.72 -14.25
CA THR A 28 -1.72 -12.26 -15.22
C THR A 28 -2.98 -11.40 -15.39
N ALA A 29 -3.08 -10.27 -14.67
CA ALA A 29 -4.21 -9.35 -14.85
C ALA A 29 -4.01 -8.31 -15.98
N CYS A 30 -2.83 -8.23 -16.58
CA CYS A 30 -2.52 -7.18 -17.58
C CYS A 30 -2.49 -7.68 -19.03
N THR A 31 -2.77 -8.96 -19.31
CA THR A 31 -2.60 -9.53 -20.66
C THR A 31 -3.91 -9.67 -21.45
N MET A 32 -5.03 -9.13 -20.96
CA MET A 32 -6.31 -9.12 -21.69
C MET A 32 -6.65 -7.77 -22.34
N LEU A 33 -5.71 -6.86 -22.47
CA LEU A 33 -5.85 -5.70 -23.34
C LEU A 33 -5.37 -6.08 -24.76
N GLY A 34 -6.17 -6.87 -25.45
CA GLY A 34 -6.08 -7.01 -26.90
C GLY A 34 -6.12 -5.62 -27.52
N ALA A 35 -5.20 -5.35 -28.45
CA ALA A 35 -4.95 -4.08 -29.10
C ALA A 35 -6.23 -3.34 -29.52
N LEU A 36 -6.85 -2.59 -28.63
CA LEU A 36 -7.83 -1.57 -28.93
C LEU A 36 -7.07 -0.41 -29.59
N LYS A 37 -7.19 -0.27 -30.91
CA LYS A 37 -6.77 0.94 -31.62
C LYS A 37 -7.60 2.09 -31.06
N LEU A 38 -7.01 2.85 -30.12
CA LEU A 38 -7.61 4.08 -29.62
C LEU A 38 -7.77 5.07 -30.79
N PRO A 39 -8.94 5.69 -30.97
CA PRO A 39 -9.10 6.75 -31.95
C PRO A 39 -8.18 7.92 -31.58
N THR A 40 -7.54 8.51 -32.56
CA THR A 40 -6.64 9.65 -32.43
C THR A 40 -7.28 10.80 -31.68
N THR A 41 -6.51 11.51 -30.86
CA THR A 41 -6.91 12.56 -29.87
C THR A 41 -7.70 13.76 -30.43
N THR A 42 -7.93 13.84 -31.72
CA THR A 42 -8.65 14.93 -32.41
C THR A 42 -10.14 15.01 -32.06
N PRO A 43 -10.91 13.91 -31.94
CA PRO A 43 -12.35 13.98 -31.69
C PRO A 43 -12.71 14.56 -30.30
N LEU A 44 -11.91 14.26 -29.26
CA LEU A 44 -12.25 14.71 -27.91
C LEU A 44 -12.07 16.22 -27.72
N LYS A 45 -10.96 16.78 -28.21
CA LYS A 45 -10.72 18.23 -28.17
C LYS A 45 -11.76 19.02 -29.00
N GLN A 46 -12.16 18.45 -30.09
CA GLN A 46 -13.17 19.06 -30.96
C GLN A 46 -14.57 18.99 -30.34
N ALA A 47 -14.97 17.87 -29.76
CA ALA A 47 -16.23 17.71 -29.03
C ALA A 47 -16.32 18.63 -27.78
N ILE A 48 -15.22 18.82 -27.04
CA ILE A 48 -15.17 19.77 -25.92
C ILE A 48 -15.34 21.22 -26.42
N ARG A 49 -14.72 21.58 -27.54
CA ARG A 49 -14.81 22.90 -28.12
C ARG A 49 -16.22 23.21 -28.67
N GLU A 50 -16.80 22.29 -29.42
CA GLU A 50 -18.15 22.44 -30.03
C GLU A 50 -19.22 22.52 -28.94
N ARG A 51 -19.09 21.82 -27.81
CA ARG A 51 -20.03 21.91 -26.68
C ARG A 51 -19.88 23.19 -25.85
N ARG A 52 -18.66 23.76 -25.73
CA ARG A 52 -18.45 25.09 -25.15
C ARG A 52 -19.13 26.20 -25.99
N GLU A 53 -19.10 26.04 -27.29
CA GLU A 53 -19.69 27.02 -28.23
C GLU A 53 -21.22 26.90 -28.31
N SER A 54 -21.79 25.72 -28.03
CA SER A 54 -23.25 25.47 -28.09
C SER A 54 -24.02 25.81 -26.81
N GLY A 55 -23.37 26.30 -25.76
CA GLY A 55 -24.03 26.71 -24.50
C GLY A 55 -24.80 25.60 -23.78
N MET A 56 -24.57 24.33 -24.11
CA MET A 56 -25.25 23.19 -23.48
C MET A 56 -24.66 22.87 -22.10
N ASN A 57 -25.37 23.33 -21.09
CA ASN A 57 -25.06 23.32 -19.68
C ASN A 57 -25.23 21.95 -19.00
N SER A 58 -25.18 20.84 -19.71
CA SER A 58 -25.28 19.52 -19.10
C SER A 58 -24.03 18.66 -19.38
N LEU A 59 -23.04 18.80 -18.51
CA LEU A 59 -21.90 17.91 -18.46
C LEU A 59 -22.31 16.47 -18.05
N ARG A 60 -23.57 16.28 -17.62
CA ARG A 60 -24.15 14.96 -17.34
C ARG A 60 -24.05 14.01 -18.54
N ASN A 61 -24.22 14.51 -19.75
CA ASN A 61 -24.11 13.74 -20.97
C ASN A 61 -22.64 13.47 -21.40
N LEU A 62 -21.67 14.17 -20.81
CA LEU A 62 -20.23 13.89 -21.05
C LEU A 62 -19.84 12.52 -20.53
N TRP A 63 -20.49 12.02 -19.50
CA TRP A 63 -20.12 10.76 -18.84
C TRP A 63 -20.91 9.57 -19.37
N THR A 64 -22.13 9.76 -19.88
CA THR A 64 -22.97 8.67 -20.41
C THR A 64 -22.64 8.33 -21.87
N ASP A 65 -22.28 9.32 -22.69
CA ASP A 65 -22.01 9.15 -24.14
C ASP A 65 -20.52 9.29 -24.50
N ASN A 66 -19.63 9.26 -23.52
CA ASN A 66 -18.21 9.50 -23.74
C ASN A 66 -17.53 8.24 -24.26
N ALA A 67 -16.73 8.38 -25.32
CA ALA A 67 -15.91 7.31 -25.88
C ALA A 67 -15.00 6.62 -24.86
N LEU A 68 -14.52 7.34 -23.82
CA LEU A 68 -13.72 6.75 -22.74
C LEU A 68 -14.55 5.86 -21.83
N MET A 69 -15.78 6.21 -21.51
CA MET A 69 -16.68 5.39 -20.69
C MET A 69 -17.09 4.13 -21.42
N LEU A 70 -17.40 4.26 -22.72
CA LEU A 70 -17.68 3.12 -23.59
C LEU A 70 -16.46 2.20 -23.73
N ALA A 71 -15.29 2.77 -23.99
CA ALA A 71 -14.04 1.99 -24.09
C ALA A 71 -13.67 1.29 -22.76
N ALA A 72 -14.04 1.86 -21.62
CA ALA A 72 -13.88 1.26 -20.31
C ALA A 72 -14.98 0.23 -19.95
N GLY A 73 -15.99 0.02 -20.83
CA GLY A 73 -17.11 -0.91 -20.59
C GLY A 73 -17.99 -0.51 -19.40
N LEU A 74 -18.01 0.77 -19.01
CA LEU A 74 -18.78 1.21 -17.83
C LEU A 74 -20.31 1.16 -18.06
N PRO A 75 -20.86 1.52 -19.23
CA PRO A 75 -22.29 1.41 -19.47
C PRO A 75 -22.82 -0.04 -19.39
N ASP A 76 -21.96 -1.01 -19.64
CA ASP A 76 -22.33 -2.43 -19.60
C ASP A 76 -22.20 -3.04 -18.18
N GLN A 77 -21.68 -2.27 -17.21
CA GLN A 77 -21.55 -2.71 -15.83
C GLN A 77 -22.86 -2.50 -15.08
N GLU A 78 -23.19 -3.49 -14.25
CA GLU A 78 -24.29 -3.32 -13.30
C GLU A 78 -23.94 -2.31 -12.21
N LEU A 79 -24.87 -1.41 -11.92
CA LEU A 79 -24.85 -0.53 -10.76
C LEU A 79 -26.00 -0.92 -9.81
N PRO A 80 -25.82 -1.93 -8.95
CA PRO A 80 -26.87 -2.44 -8.08
C PRO A 80 -27.57 -1.36 -7.27
N ALA A 81 -28.89 -1.42 -7.21
CA ALA A 81 -29.72 -0.59 -6.35
C ALA A 81 -29.56 -1.03 -4.88
N ALA A 82 -30.07 -0.22 -3.95
CA ALA A 82 -30.00 -0.48 -2.50
C ALA A 82 -28.59 -0.80 -2.01
N ALA A 83 -27.57 -0.13 -2.55
CA ALA A 83 -26.16 -0.37 -2.26
C ALA A 83 -25.42 0.90 -1.88
N LEU A 84 -24.48 0.77 -0.92
CA LEU A 84 -23.48 1.79 -0.61
C LEU A 84 -22.26 1.58 -1.49
N TYR A 85 -21.80 2.64 -2.15
CA TYR A 85 -20.56 2.69 -2.94
C TYR A 85 -19.50 3.48 -2.16
N VAL A 86 -18.45 2.83 -1.69
CA VAL A 86 -17.31 3.51 -1.02
C VAL A 86 -16.34 3.94 -2.10
N VAL A 87 -16.27 5.24 -2.37
CA VAL A 87 -15.59 5.79 -3.56
C VAL A 87 -14.33 6.53 -3.16
N GLY A 88 -13.16 6.03 -3.62
CA GLY A 88 -11.89 6.74 -3.46
C GLY A 88 -11.80 7.97 -4.34
N LEU A 89 -11.37 9.10 -3.74
CA LEU A 89 -11.17 10.39 -4.39
C LEU A 89 -9.67 10.71 -4.56
N PRO A 90 -9.31 11.69 -5.43
CA PRO A 90 -7.93 12.15 -5.57
C PRO A 90 -7.31 12.64 -4.25
N ILE A 91 -5.99 12.47 -4.10
CA ILE A 91 -5.23 12.94 -2.93
C ILE A 91 -4.45 14.26 -3.19
N GLY A 92 -4.74 14.93 -4.28
CA GLY A 92 -4.09 16.20 -4.65
C GLY A 92 -4.15 16.52 -6.12
N ASN A 93 -4.14 15.52 -6.99
CA ASN A 93 -4.23 15.68 -8.44
C ASN A 93 -5.60 15.19 -8.95
N MET A 94 -6.40 16.09 -9.47
CA MET A 94 -7.73 15.75 -10.00
C MET A 94 -7.70 14.73 -11.14
N GLY A 95 -6.56 14.58 -11.82
CA GLY A 95 -6.36 13.56 -12.86
C GLY A 95 -6.34 12.13 -12.34
N ASP A 96 -6.15 11.93 -11.03
CA ASP A 96 -6.12 10.62 -10.40
C ASP A 96 -7.51 10.06 -10.08
N ILE A 97 -8.58 10.81 -10.37
CA ILE A 97 -9.93 10.30 -10.24
C ILE A 97 -10.18 9.22 -11.30
N THR A 98 -10.70 8.08 -10.87
CA THR A 98 -10.96 6.98 -11.80
C THR A 98 -12.23 7.23 -12.61
N LEU A 99 -12.27 6.72 -13.84
CA LEU A 99 -13.47 6.76 -14.69
C LEU A 99 -14.66 6.12 -13.99
N ARG A 100 -14.44 5.02 -13.26
CA ARG A 100 -15.47 4.33 -12.50
C ARG A 100 -15.99 5.16 -11.32
N ALA A 101 -15.13 5.93 -10.65
CA ALA A 101 -15.56 6.86 -9.60
C ALA A 101 -16.49 7.94 -10.18
N LEU A 102 -16.11 8.56 -11.29
CA LEU A 102 -16.95 9.57 -11.97
C LEU A 102 -18.29 8.99 -12.43
N TRP A 103 -18.28 7.80 -13.02
CA TRP A 103 -19.51 7.12 -13.44
C TRP A 103 -20.42 6.81 -12.25
N VAL A 104 -19.89 6.27 -11.15
CA VAL A 104 -20.68 6.00 -9.92
C VAL A 104 -21.23 7.30 -9.35
N LEU A 105 -20.39 8.33 -9.15
CA LEU A 105 -20.81 9.63 -8.59
C LEU A 105 -21.89 10.33 -9.42
N SER A 106 -21.87 10.16 -10.75
CA SER A 106 -22.90 10.71 -11.64
C SER A 106 -24.19 9.89 -11.68
N SER A 107 -24.16 8.64 -11.22
CA SER A 107 -25.25 7.66 -11.35
C SER A 107 -25.96 7.33 -10.05
N VAL A 108 -25.38 7.65 -8.89
CA VAL A 108 -26.01 7.43 -7.58
C VAL A 108 -27.06 8.50 -7.27
N ASP A 109 -27.99 8.15 -6.36
CA ASP A 109 -29.10 9.02 -5.97
C ASP A 109 -28.67 10.08 -4.93
N ALA A 110 -27.61 9.76 -4.15
CA ALA A 110 -27.01 10.68 -3.18
C ALA A 110 -25.53 10.38 -2.96
N VAL A 111 -24.75 11.41 -2.56
CA VAL A 111 -23.37 11.30 -2.13
C VAL A 111 -23.27 11.73 -0.66
N ALA A 112 -22.91 10.81 0.21
CA ALA A 112 -22.58 11.06 1.61
C ALA A 112 -21.10 11.50 1.68
N ALA A 113 -20.87 12.71 2.18
CA ALA A 113 -19.58 13.38 2.14
C ALA A 113 -19.17 13.89 3.53
N GLU A 114 -17.87 13.92 3.80
CA GLU A 114 -17.29 14.50 5.01
C GLU A 114 -17.48 16.02 5.02
N ASP A 115 -16.92 16.75 4.05
CA ASP A 115 -17.27 18.14 3.80
C ASP A 115 -18.02 18.28 2.47
N THR A 116 -19.32 18.56 2.57
CA THR A 116 -20.20 18.73 1.39
C THR A 116 -19.80 19.90 0.52
N ARG A 117 -19.05 20.87 1.03
CA ARG A 117 -18.58 22.05 0.26
C ARG A 117 -17.42 21.66 -0.65
N GLU A 118 -16.44 20.90 -0.13
CA GLU A 118 -15.30 20.44 -0.92
C GLU A 118 -15.75 19.39 -1.95
N THR A 119 -16.59 18.45 -1.53
CA THR A 119 -17.18 17.47 -2.45
C THR A 119 -18.00 18.15 -3.57
N ARG A 120 -18.76 19.20 -3.25
CA ARG A 120 -19.51 19.96 -4.27
C ARG A 120 -18.59 20.57 -5.32
N LYS A 121 -17.47 21.21 -4.91
CA LYS A 121 -16.48 21.77 -5.84
C LYS A 121 -15.91 20.71 -6.79
N LEU A 122 -15.62 19.51 -6.24
CA LEU A 122 -15.15 18.38 -7.04
C LEU A 122 -16.22 17.95 -8.06
N LEU A 123 -17.45 17.72 -7.62
CA LEU A 123 -18.55 17.28 -8.47
C LEU A 123 -18.84 18.31 -9.58
N GLU A 124 -18.93 19.60 -9.24
CA GLU A 124 -19.14 20.70 -10.19
C GLU A 124 -18.04 20.77 -11.26
N ARG A 125 -16.79 20.54 -10.88
CA ARG A 125 -15.66 20.49 -11.83
C ARG A 125 -15.85 19.44 -12.91
N PHE A 126 -16.50 18.32 -12.55
CA PHE A 126 -16.81 17.23 -13.48
C PHE A 126 -18.27 17.31 -14.02
N GLY A 127 -19.00 18.36 -13.71
CA GLY A 127 -20.39 18.56 -14.16
C GLY A 127 -21.37 17.56 -13.58
N ILE A 128 -21.10 17.07 -12.39
CA ILE A 128 -21.95 16.14 -11.65
C ILE A 128 -22.79 16.95 -10.65
N ASP A 129 -24.12 16.83 -10.76
CA ASP A 129 -25.09 17.48 -9.85
C ASP A 129 -25.87 16.40 -9.09
N THR A 130 -25.23 15.79 -8.11
CA THR A 130 -25.83 14.76 -7.25
C THR A 130 -26.09 15.34 -5.87
N ARG A 131 -27.23 14.93 -5.25
CA ARG A 131 -27.61 15.34 -3.90
C ARG A 131 -26.50 14.98 -2.91
N LEU A 132 -26.14 15.92 -2.02
CA LEU A 132 -25.13 15.72 -0.96
C LEU A 132 -25.78 15.52 0.40
N LEU A 133 -25.21 14.61 1.19
CA LEU A 133 -25.50 14.34 2.60
C LEU A 133 -24.23 14.56 3.40
N SER A 134 -24.32 15.13 4.62
CA SER A 134 -23.14 15.33 5.46
C SER A 134 -22.96 14.15 6.42
N VAL A 135 -21.80 13.48 6.32
CA VAL A 135 -21.40 12.39 7.22
C VAL A 135 -19.99 12.66 7.73
N ARG A 136 -19.90 13.27 8.91
CA ARG A 136 -18.65 13.65 9.59
C ARG A 136 -18.36 12.70 10.73
N GLU A 137 -17.16 12.67 11.23
CA GLU A 137 -16.73 11.83 12.35
C GLU A 137 -17.67 11.92 13.56
N HIS A 138 -18.06 13.15 13.96
CA HIS A 138 -18.92 13.36 15.14
C HIS A 138 -20.39 12.99 14.95
N ASN A 139 -20.88 12.82 13.71
CA ASN A 139 -22.26 12.43 13.39
C ASN A 139 -22.36 11.14 12.56
N GLU A 140 -21.28 10.36 12.48
CA GLU A 140 -21.15 9.20 11.60
C GLU A 140 -22.29 8.17 11.80
N ARG A 141 -22.72 7.95 13.05
CA ARG A 141 -23.84 7.06 13.37
C ARG A 141 -25.16 7.56 12.76
N HIS A 142 -25.48 8.82 12.95
CA HIS A 142 -26.68 9.43 12.38
C HIS A 142 -26.62 9.44 10.84
N GLY A 143 -25.44 9.73 10.28
CA GLY A 143 -25.20 9.62 8.84
C GLY A 143 -25.43 8.20 8.31
N ALA A 144 -24.99 7.19 9.05
CA ALA A 144 -25.22 5.78 8.68
C ALA A 144 -26.71 5.42 8.69
N GLU A 145 -27.49 5.90 9.68
CA GLU A 145 -28.95 5.69 9.76
C GLU A 145 -29.67 6.39 8.59
N GLN A 146 -29.23 7.58 8.20
CA GLN A 146 -29.76 8.28 7.01
C GLN A 146 -29.46 7.52 5.71
N ILE A 147 -28.23 7.02 5.57
CA ILE A 147 -27.86 6.18 4.43
C ILE A 147 -28.72 4.91 4.39
N ASP A 148 -28.89 4.23 5.54
CA ASP A 148 -29.69 3.02 5.63
C ASP A 148 -31.13 3.22 5.18
N ALA A 149 -31.75 4.33 5.57
CA ALA A 149 -33.11 4.70 5.13
C ALA A 149 -33.19 4.84 3.59
N LEU A 150 -32.23 5.51 2.97
CA LEU A 150 -32.17 5.66 1.50
C LEU A 150 -31.96 4.30 0.80
N LEU A 151 -31.09 3.46 1.35
CA LEU A 151 -30.86 2.11 0.81
C LEU A 151 -32.12 1.23 0.97
N ALA A 152 -32.88 1.40 2.03
CA ALA A 152 -34.16 0.70 2.23
C ALA A 152 -35.21 1.06 1.17
N GLU A 153 -35.17 2.30 0.66
CA GLU A 153 -35.99 2.78 -0.44
C GLU A 153 -35.46 2.36 -1.84
N GLY A 154 -34.42 1.54 -1.89
CA GLY A 154 -33.81 1.06 -3.14
C GLY A 154 -32.82 2.03 -3.76
N GLN A 155 -32.51 3.16 -3.11
CA GLN A 155 -31.58 4.15 -3.65
C GLN A 155 -30.13 3.65 -3.61
N ARG A 156 -29.28 4.27 -4.42
CA ARG A 156 -27.82 4.11 -4.44
C ARG A 156 -27.20 5.28 -3.73
N VAL A 157 -26.28 5.02 -2.82
CA VAL A 157 -25.57 6.07 -2.09
C VAL A 157 -24.06 5.88 -2.26
N ALA A 158 -23.32 6.92 -2.64
CA ALA A 158 -21.89 6.93 -2.58
C ALA A 158 -21.40 7.52 -1.24
N LEU A 159 -20.39 6.94 -0.64
CA LEU A 159 -19.66 7.49 0.51
C LEU A 159 -18.30 7.97 0.02
N VAL A 160 -17.97 9.23 0.29
CA VAL A 160 -16.70 9.87 -0.03
C VAL A 160 -16.16 10.63 1.18
N THR A 161 -14.85 10.84 1.20
CA THR A 161 -14.12 11.74 2.11
C THR A 161 -13.51 12.88 1.32
N ASP A 162 -12.88 13.85 1.97
CA ASP A 162 -12.32 15.02 1.31
C ASP A 162 -11.19 14.65 0.33
N ALA A 163 -10.45 13.55 0.63
CA ALA A 163 -9.40 12.99 -0.20
C ALA A 163 -9.19 11.50 0.07
N GLY A 164 -8.64 10.75 -0.87
CA GLY A 164 -8.25 9.36 -0.69
C GLY A 164 -9.41 8.38 -0.57
N THR A 165 -9.18 7.29 0.14
CA THR A 165 -10.12 6.17 0.28
C THR A 165 -10.87 6.29 1.62
N PRO A 166 -12.22 6.42 1.62
CA PRO A 166 -12.99 6.50 2.84
C PRO A 166 -12.76 5.31 3.80
N ALA A 167 -12.91 5.54 5.09
CA ALA A 167 -12.68 4.57 6.16
C ALA A 167 -11.22 4.13 6.39
N VAL A 168 -10.26 4.77 5.72
CA VAL A 168 -8.81 4.51 5.90
C VAL A 168 -8.15 5.78 6.44
N SER A 169 -8.04 5.92 7.75
CA SER A 169 -7.66 7.17 8.48
C SER A 169 -8.62 8.34 8.27
N ASP A 170 -9.77 8.08 7.70
CA ASP A 170 -10.84 9.03 7.41
C ASP A 170 -12.18 8.52 7.98
N PRO A 171 -13.19 9.39 8.12
CA PRO A 171 -14.53 8.95 8.51
C PRO A 171 -15.13 7.90 7.57
N GLY A 172 -16.09 7.12 8.07
CA GLY A 172 -16.85 6.16 7.26
C GLY A 172 -16.74 4.71 7.72
N ALA A 173 -15.72 4.36 8.52
CA ALA A 173 -15.55 2.97 8.98
C ALA A 173 -16.73 2.47 9.80
N ARG A 174 -17.25 3.29 10.72
CA ARG A 174 -18.42 2.96 11.55
C ARG A 174 -19.71 2.90 10.74
N ALA A 175 -19.83 3.78 9.73
CA ALA A 175 -20.98 3.76 8.82
C ALA A 175 -20.98 2.48 7.98
N VAL A 176 -19.84 2.10 7.41
CA VAL A 176 -19.68 0.84 6.67
C VAL A 176 -19.96 -0.37 7.57
N GLU A 177 -19.42 -0.41 8.79
CA GLU A 177 -19.65 -1.48 9.76
C GLU A 177 -21.14 -1.62 10.08
N TYR A 178 -21.81 -0.51 10.41
CA TYR A 178 -23.25 -0.48 10.71
C TYR A 178 -24.07 -1.04 9.53
N LEU A 179 -23.85 -0.52 8.33
CA LEU A 179 -24.60 -0.91 7.13
C LEU A 179 -24.40 -2.39 6.78
N ARG A 180 -23.17 -2.91 6.92
CA ARG A 180 -22.90 -4.33 6.72
C ARG A 180 -23.61 -5.19 7.77
N ARG A 181 -23.63 -4.75 9.02
CA ARG A 181 -24.30 -5.47 10.12
C ARG A 181 -25.81 -5.56 9.90
N VAL A 182 -26.45 -4.52 9.35
CA VAL A 182 -27.88 -4.55 9.00
C VAL A 182 -28.16 -5.19 7.62
N GLY A 183 -27.18 -5.82 7.00
CA GLY A 183 -27.32 -6.60 5.77
C GLY A 183 -27.31 -5.78 4.48
N ARG A 184 -26.87 -4.51 4.50
CA ARG A 184 -26.78 -3.69 3.29
C ARG A 184 -25.56 -4.10 2.43
N ARG A 185 -25.74 -4.03 1.12
CA ARG A 185 -24.66 -4.26 0.17
C ARG A 185 -23.69 -3.08 0.18
N VAL A 186 -22.40 -3.34 0.37
CA VAL A 186 -21.32 -2.34 0.32
C VAL A 186 -20.36 -2.72 -0.80
N ILE A 187 -20.12 -1.80 -1.73
CA ILE A 187 -19.34 -1.99 -2.94
C ILE A 187 -18.17 -1.00 -2.93
N PRO A 188 -16.91 -1.46 -2.89
CA PRO A 188 -15.76 -0.57 -3.01
C PRO A 188 -15.55 -0.15 -4.46
N VAL A 189 -15.21 1.13 -4.65
CA VAL A 189 -14.76 1.70 -5.93
C VAL A 189 -13.30 2.11 -5.73
N PRO A 190 -12.34 1.44 -6.38
CA PRO A 190 -10.92 1.75 -6.23
C PRO A 190 -10.60 3.20 -6.56
N GLY A 191 -9.67 3.79 -5.82
CA GLY A 191 -9.19 5.13 -6.02
C GLY A 191 -7.82 5.35 -5.40
N ALA A 192 -7.39 6.62 -5.32
CA ALA A 192 -6.10 6.99 -4.77
C ALA A 192 -6.01 6.68 -3.26
N SER A 193 -4.80 6.31 -2.84
CA SER A 193 -4.43 6.14 -1.43
C SER A 193 -3.01 6.64 -1.23
N ALA A 194 -2.82 7.60 -0.34
CA ALA A 194 -1.50 8.18 -0.09
C ALA A 194 -0.49 7.14 0.41
N ALA A 195 -0.92 6.19 1.27
CA ALA A 195 -0.07 5.12 1.76
C ALA A 195 0.44 4.22 0.64
N ILE A 196 -0.46 3.76 -0.24
CA ILE A 196 -0.10 2.88 -1.35
C ILE A 196 0.74 3.61 -2.40
N THR A 197 0.39 4.88 -2.68
CA THR A 197 1.16 5.73 -3.61
C THR A 197 2.58 5.94 -3.09
N ALA A 198 2.75 6.28 -1.82
CA ALA A 198 4.08 6.42 -1.21
C ALA A 198 4.88 5.10 -1.26
N LEU A 199 4.26 3.98 -0.86
CA LEU A 199 4.90 2.66 -0.88
C LEU A 199 5.40 2.27 -2.27
N SER A 200 4.62 2.55 -3.32
CA SER A 200 4.98 2.19 -4.69
C SER A 200 6.27 2.87 -5.17
N ALA A 201 6.62 4.03 -4.59
CA ALA A 201 7.77 4.84 -4.94
C ALA A 201 8.89 4.82 -3.87
N ALA A 202 8.64 4.24 -2.70
CA ALA A 202 9.60 4.23 -1.59
C ALA A 202 10.76 3.23 -1.79
N GLY A 203 10.58 2.21 -2.63
CA GLY A 203 11.59 1.15 -2.85
C GLY A 203 11.88 0.34 -1.59
N LEU A 204 10.88 0.10 -0.73
CA LEU A 204 10.99 -0.82 0.40
C LEU A 204 10.92 -2.26 -0.11
N LEU A 205 11.79 -3.13 0.41
CA LEU A 205 11.96 -4.50 -0.10
C LEU A 205 11.14 -5.54 0.69
N GLY A 206 10.50 -5.15 1.79
CA GLY A 206 9.73 -6.05 2.64
C GLY A 206 8.52 -6.68 1.94
N THR A 207 8.15 -7.89 2.37
CA THR A 207 7.04 -8.67 1.80
C THR A 207 5.65 -8.20 2.27
N GLY A 208 5.58 -7.19 3.12
CA GLY A 208 4.33 -6.63 3.63
C GLY A 208 4.61 -5.41 4.49
N PHE A 209 3.58 -4.69 4.86
CA PHE A 209 3.70 -3.49 5.69
C PHE A 209 2.51 -3.37 6.65
N ASP A 210 2.70 -2.58 7.71
CA ASP A 210 1.66 -2.22 8.66
C ASP A 210 1.22 -0.77 8.39
N PHE A 211 -0.06 -0.54 8.14
CA PHE A 211 -0.59 0.82 8.08
C PHE A 211 -1.03 1.27 9.49
N ILE A 212 -0.41 2.32 10.00
CA ILE A 212 -0.66 2.84 11.35
C ILE A 212 -1.55 4.09 11.29
N GLY A 213 -1.41 4.93 10.25
CA GLY A 213 -2.08 6.23 10.16
C GLY A 213 -1.43 7.28 11.04
N PHE A 214 -2.22 8.13 11.71
CA PHE A 214 -1.72 9.21 12.57
C PHE A 214 -1.37 8.72 13.98
N LEU A 215 -0.22 9.12 14.50
CA LEU A 215 0.11 8.92 15.89
C LEU A 215 -0.66 9.90 16.82
N PRO A 216 -0.78 9.57 18.11
CA PRO A 216 -1.45 10.44 19.07
C PRO A 216 -0.95 11.88 19.03
N PRO A 217 -1.83 12.91 19.16
CA PRO A 217 -1.41 14.30 19.10
C PRO A 217 -0.61 14.74 20.33
N GLN A 218 -0.77 14.07 21.47
CA GLN A 218 -0.07 14.41 22.71
C GLN A 218 1.39 13.95 22.63
N PRO A 219 2.39 14.81 22.94
CA PRO A 219 3.82 14.48 22.78
C PRO A 219 4.24 13.19 23.51
N LYS A 220 3.83 13.01 24.77
CA LYS A 220 4.18 11.82 25.56
C LYS A 220 3.62 10.53 24.93
N ALA A 221 2.36 10.54 24.50
CA ALA A 221 1.72 9.38 23.89
C ALA A 221 2.31 9.10 22.51
N ARG A 222 2.65 10.13 21.72
CA ARG A 222 3.32 9.98 20.43
C ARG A 222 4.71 9.35 20.58
N HIS A 223 5.51 9.87 21.54
CA HIS A 223 6.82 9.31 21.85
C HIS A 223 6.75 7.83 22.25
N GLN A 224 5.84 7.49 23.16
CA GLN A 224 5.63 6.09 23.54
C GLN A 224 5.21 5.21 22.34
N SER A 225 4.33 5.71 21.47
CA SER A 225 3.94 4.98 20.25
C SER A 225 5.12 4.80 19.30
N ALA A 226 6.02 5.79 19.18
CA ALA A 226 7.22 5.68 18.36
C ALA A 226 8.18 4.60 18.92
N GLU A 227 8.36 4.53 20.24
CA GLU A 227 9.14 3.48 20.91
C GLU A 227 8.54 2.09 20.65
N GLU A 228 7.21 1.92 20.79
CA GLU A 228 6.53 0.66 20.51
C GLU A 228 6.67 0.24 19.04
N LEU A 229 6.59 1.19 18.10
CA LEU A 229 6.76 0.94 16.68
C LEU A 229 8.20 0.60 16.30
N ALA A 230 9.19 1.13 17.02
CA ALA A 230 10.60 0.83 16.77
C ALA A 230 10.91 -0.67 16.89
N HIS A 231 10.18 -1.40 17.72
CA HIS A 231 10.34 -2.86 17.88
C HIS A 231 9.67 -3.70 16.78
N ARG A 232 8.94 -3.06 15.86
CA ARG A 232 8.30 -3.78 14.75
C ARG A 232 9.33 -4.24 13.72
N LYS A 233 9.22 -5.50 13.33
CA LYS A 233 10.09 -6.10 12.33
C LYS A 233 9.65 -5.78 10.89
N ARG A 234 8.38 -5.44 10.68
CA ARG A 234 7.82 -5.13 9.37
C ARG A 234 7.86 -3.63 9.09
N PRO A 235 7.97 -3.23 7.81
CA PRO A 235 7.78 -1.84 7.42
C PRO A 235 6.44 -1.30 7.91
N PHE A 236 6.39 -0.03 8.26
CA PHE A 236 5.13 0.61 8.63
C PHE A 236 4.99 2.01 8.01
N VAL A 237 3.74 2.42 7.87
CA VAL A 237 3.36 3.67 7.21
C VAL A 237 2.57 4.55 8.17
N LEU A 238 3.01 5.80 8.29
CA LEU A 238 2.39 6.85 9.10
C LEU A 238 1.91 7.99 8.20
N TYR A 239 0.83 8.65 8.61
CA TYR A 239 0.44 9.96 8.10
C TYR A 239 0.80 11.05 9.10
N GLU A 240 1.18 12.24 8.62
CA GLU A 240 1.40 13.35 9.53
C GLU A 240 1.10 14.70 8.89
N ALA A 241 0.61 15.61 9.73
CA ALA A 241 0.32 16.99 9.37
C ALA A 241 1.60 17.86 9.40
N PRO A 242 1.66 18.95 8.60
CA PRO A 242 2.89 19.76 8.49
C PRO A 242 3.35 20.35 9.83
N HIS A 243 2.43 20.77 10.68
CA HIS A 243 2.78 21.35 11.99
C HIS A 243 3.28 20.32 13.02
N ARG A 244 3.26 19.02 12.72
CA ARG A 244 3.64 17.92 13.62
C ARG A 244 4.80 17.09 13.09
N ILE A 245 5.11 17.16 11.78
CA ILE A 245 6.09 16.29 11.13
C ILE A 245 7.47 16.32 11.79
N LEU A 246 7.98 17.49 12.12
CA LEU A 246 9.31 17.61 12.73
C LEU A 246 9.38 16.88 14.07
N ALA A 247 8.37 17.07 14.92
CA ALA A 247 8.29 16.41 16.21
C ALA A 247 8.06 14.89 16.10
N LEU A 248 7.35 14.41 15.07
CA LEU A 248 7.26 12.98 14.77
C LEU A 248 8.62 12.39 14.39
N LEU A 249 9.36 13.09 13.51
CA LEU A 249 10.67 12.62 13.07
C LEU A 249 11.73 12.66 14.18
N GLU A 250 11.63 13.62 15.13
CA GLU A 250 12.44 13.63 16.35
C GLU A 250 12.17 12.39 17.22
N ASP A 251 10.89 12.05 17.45
CA ASP A 251 10.51 10.86 18.22
C ASP A 251 10.99 9.57 17.53
N LEU A 252 10.83 9.48 16.22
CA LEU A 252 11.31 8.31 15.45
C LEU A 252 12.85 8.22 15.46
N GLY A 253 13.56 9.34 15.29
CA GLY A 253 15.03 9.38 15.34
C GLY A 253 15.60 8.97 16.68
N ALA A 254 14.87 9.24 17.78
CA ALA A 254 15.26 8.83 19.13
C ALA A 254 14.98 7.35 19.40
N ALA A 255 13.96 6.75 18.75
CA ALA A 255 13.51 5.40 19.03
C ALA A 255 14.11 4.33 18.11
N LEU A 256 14.42 4.69 16.85
CA LEU A 256 14.89 3.76 15.84
C LEU A 256 16.41 3.56 15.91
N THR A 257 16.89 2.42 15.42
CA THR A 257 18.34 2.21 15.21
C THR A 257 18.86 3.19 14.15
N PRO A 258 20.11 3.68 14.29
CA PRO A 258 20.66 4.71 13.40
C PRO A 258 20.61 4.36 11.91
N GLU A 259 20.77 3.09 11.57
CA GLU A 259 20.81 2.56 10.21
C GLU A 259 19.41 2.32 9.63
N ARG A 260 18.35 2.37 10.45
CA ARG A 260 17.00 2.09 9.98
C ARG A 260 16.55 3.12 8.96
N ARG A 261 16.12 2.63 7.80
CA ARG A 261 15.74 3.47 6.66
C ARG A 261 14.35 4.07 6.88
N ILE A 262 14.23 5.36 6.54
CA ILE A 262 12.99 6.11 6.58
C ILE A 262 12.81 6.79 5.22
N VAL A 263 11.59 6.75 4.70
CA VAL A 263 11.21 7.49 3.50
C VAL A 263 10.17 8.53 3.87
N VAL A 264 10.45 9.79 3.62
CA VAL A 264 9.54 10.91 3.83
C VAL A 264 8.98 11.33 2.47
N ALA A 265 7.72 10.99 2.21
CA ALA A 265 6.98 11.45 1.05
C ALA A 265 6.15 12.67 1.42
N ARG A 266 6.25 13.72 0.63
CA ARG A 266 5.57 15.00 0.84
C ARG A 266 4.82 15.41 -0.41
N GLU A 267 3.61 15.96 -0.24
CA GLU A 267 2.79 16.54 -1.30
C GLU A 267 2.61 15.61 -2.51
N LEU A 268 2.36 14.33 -2.23
CA LEU A 268 2.17 13.30 -3.26
C LEU A 268 1.14 13.72 -4.31
N THR A 269 1.43 13.47 -5.56
CA THR A 269 0.66 13.83 -6.76
C THR A 269 0.53 15.34 -7.05
N LYS A 270 1.07 16.22 -6.17
CA LYS A 270 0.98 17.68 -6.30
C LYS A 270 2.26 18.26 -6.94
N LYS A 271 2.22 19.56 -7.25
CA LYS A 271 3.33 20.27 -7.92
C LYS A 271 4.68 20.19 -7.16
N PHE A 272 4.63 20.10 -5.84
CA PHE A 272 5.82 20.11 -4.98
C PHE A 272 6.06 18.74 -4.33
N GLU A 273 5.68 17.68 -5.03
CA GLU A 273 5.94 16.32 -4.61
C GLU A 273 7.44 16.08 -4.40
N THR A 274 7.78 15.51 -3.25
CA THR A 274 9.13 15.03 -2.94
C THR A 274 9.05 13.68 -2.23
N ILE A 275 10.00 12.80 -2.54
CA ILE A 275 10.18 11.52 -1.85
C ILE A 275 11.66 11.43 -1.49
N THR A 276 11.95 11.52 -0.19
CA THR A 276 13.31 11.55 0.34
C THR A 276 13.58 10.31 1.18
N SER A 277 14.65 9.58 0.84
CA SER A 277 15.11 8.43 1.62
C SER A 277 16.23 8.88 2.55
N LEU A 278 16.13 8.52 3.81
CA LEU A 278 17.02 8.90 4.92
C LEU A 278 17.28 7.67 5.80
N THR A 279 18.30 7.73 6.63
CA THR A 279 18.43 6.86 7.79
C THR A 279 17.93 7.58 9.05
N ALA A 280 17.68 6.85 10.14
CA ALA A 280 17.30 7.50 11.40
C ALA A 280 18.40 8.44 11.91
N ALA A 281 19.67 8.14 11.63
CA ALA A 281 20.81 9.01 11.95
C ALA A 281 20.75 10.36 11.21
N ASP A 282 20.24 10.40 9.99
CA ASP A 282 20.16 11.61 9.15
C ASP A 282 19.07 12.56 9.60
N LEU A 283 18.07 12.10 10.36
CA LEU A 283 16.87 12.88 10.69
C LEU A 283 17.18 14.17 11.43
N SER A 284 18.13 14.16 12.36
CA SER A 284 18.48 15.34 13.17
C SER A 284 19.00 16.50 12.32
N GLU A 285 19.75 16.21 11.25
CA GLU A 285 20.25 17.23 10.33
C GLU A 285 19.17 17.66 9.33
N TRP A 286 18.41 16.70 8.82
CA TRP A 286 17.31 16.97 7.89
C TRP A 286 16.25 17.89 8.52
N ILE A 287 15.87 17.66 9.78
CA ILE A 287 14.89 18.47 10.54
C ILE A 287 15.32 19.94 10.63
N LYS A 288 16.62 20.24 10.82
CA LYS A 288 17.14 21.61 10.93
C LYS A 288 16.98 22.43 9.64
N THR A 289 17.00 21.76 8.50
CA THR A 289 16.98 22.41 7.19
C THR A 289 15.64 22.33 6.50
N HIS A 290 14.70 21.51 7.01
CA HIS A 290 13.42 21.27 6.38
C HIS A 290 12.33 22.22 6.87
N GLU A 291 11.67 22.90 5.92
CA GLU A 291 10.49 23.71 6.19
C GLU A 291 9.22 22.86 6.13
N PRO A 292 8.47 22.71 7.25
CA PRO A 292 7.32 21.83 7.32
C PRO A 292 6.10 22.45 6.61
N ARG A 293 5.83 22.04 5.35
CA ARG A 293 4.70 22.47 4.54
C ARG A 293 4.06 21.30 3.82
N GLY A 294 2.76 21.35 3.63
CA GLY A 294 2.00 20.33 2.91
C GLY A 294 1.72 19.09 3.75
N GLU A 295 1.38 17.99 3.12
CA GLU A 295 0.98 16.74 3.76
C GLU A 295 2.06 15.68 3.61
N TYR A 296 2.22 14.83 4.63
CA TYR A 296 3.31 13.88 4.72
C TYR A 296 2.83 12.44 4.87
N VAL A 297 3.53 11.55 4.19
CA VAL A 297 3.53 10.12 4.46
C VAL A 297 4.94 9.72 4.87
N VAL A 298 5.08 9.13 6.04
CA VAL A 298 6.35 8.63 6.55
C VAL A 298 6.32 7.10 6.52
N LEU A 299 7.28 6.52 5.83
CA LEU A 299 7.46 5.08 5.76
C LEU A 299 8.75 4.72 6.49
N VAL A 300 8.66 3.77 7.39
CA VAL A 300 9.81 3.22 8.09
C VAL A 300 10.01 1.80 7.63
N ASP A 301 11.20 1.49 7.14
CA ASP A 301 11.54 0.16 6.64
C ASP A 301 11.61 -0.88 7.78
N GLU A 302 11.75 -2.14 7.43
CA GLU A 302 12.07 -3.16 8.41
C GLU A 302 13.41 -2.86 9.10
N GLU A 303 13.58 -3.38 10.29
CA GLU A 303 14.87 -3.31 10.97
C GLU A 303 15.90 -3.95 10.05
N PRO A 304 17.00 -3.24 9.70
CA PRO A 304 18.05 -3.86 8.91
C PRO A 304 18.50 -5.12 9.64
N MET A 305 18.42 -6.25 8.96
CA MET A 305 19.04 -7.45 9.51
C MET A 305 20.49 -7.04 9.76
N LYS A 306 20.86 -6.94 11.05
CA LYS A 306 22.28 -7.00 11.38
C LYS A 306 22.73 -8.27 10.67
N GLU A 307 23.64 -8.14 9.71
CA GLU A 307 24.47 -9.29 9.41
C GLU A 307 25.00 -9.69 10.76
N GLU A 308 24.38 -10.70 11.34
CA GLU A 308 24.88 -11.27 12.58
C GLU A 308 26.22 -11.87 12.21
N THR A 309 27.22 -11.00 12.12
CA THR A 309 28.62 -11.43 12.03
C THR A 309 28.79 -12.43 13.15
N LEU A 310 29.30 -13.58 12.79
CA LEU A 310 29.63 -14.62 13.78
C LEU A 310 30.34 -13.93 14.95
N SER A 311 29.95 -14.19 16.15
CA SER A 311 30.66 -13.66 17.32
C SER A 311 32.13 -14.09 17.26
N VAL A 312 33.00 -13.30 17.83
CA VAL A 312 34.44 -13.65 17.90
C VAL A 312 34.68 -15.10 18.40
N GLN A 313 33.83 -15.54 19.30
CA GLN A 313 33.88 -16.90 19.82
C GLN A 313 33.39 -17.93 18.80
N GLU A 314 32.33 -17.64 18.07
CA GLU A 314 31.81 -18.50 16.99
C GLU A 314 32.82 -18.60 15.85
N GLU A 315 33.41 -17.50 15.42
CA GLU A 315 34.49 -17.52 14.44
C GLU A 315 35.69 -18.35 14.88
N ALA A 316 36.08 -18.20 16.15
CA ALA A 316 37.27 -18.89 16.66
C ALA A 316 37.09 -20.41 16.60
N TRP A 317 35.97 -20.96 17.08
CA TRP A 317 35.76 -22.41 17.04
C TRP A 317 35.44 -22.93 15.64
N LEU A 318 34.75 -22.15 14.80
CA LEU A 318 34.54 -22.49 13.38
C LEU A 318 35.87 -22.55 12.60
N LYS A 319 36.77 -21.60 12.82
CA LYS A 319 38.13 -21.61 12.25
C LYS A 319 38.96 -22.82 12.73
N ALA A 320 38.83 -23.17 14.02
CA ALA A 320 39.53 -24.33 14.59
C ALA A 320 39.01 -25.67 14.02
N LEU A 321 37.72 -25.80 13.76
CA LEU A 321 37.11 -27.02 13.24
C LEU A 321 37.10 -27.12 11.70
N ALA A 322 37.32 -26.01 10.99
CA ALA A 322 37.33 -25.99 9.54
C ALA A 322 38.33 -26.95 8.87
N PRO A 323 39.53 -27.19 9.40
CA PRO A 323 40.45 -28.19 8.85
C PRO A 323 39.95 -29.63 9.00
N GLU A 324 39.21 -29.91 10.05
CA GLU A 324 38.78 -31.26 10.45
C GLU A 324 37.49 -31.73 9.79
N LEU A 325 36.63 -30.79 9.35
CA LEU A 325 35.30 -31.10 8.86
C LEU A 325 34.99 -30.42 7.51
N PRO A 326 34.31 -31.11 6.59
CA PRO A 326 33.80 -30.47 5.39
C PRO A 326 32.86 -29.31 5.72
N SER A 327 32.92 -28.20 4.94
CA SER A 327 32.12 -26.98 5.18
C SER A 327 30.61 -27.27 5.31
N SER A 328 30.06 -28.21 4.51
CA SER A 328 28.65 -28.59 4.57
C SER A 328 28.23 -29.23 5.88
N ARG A 329 29.14 -30.07 6.49
CA ARG A 329 28.88 -30.73 7.75
C ARG A 329 29.08 -29.79 8.93
N LEU A 330 30.13 -28.97 8.88
CA LEU A 330 30.40 -27.97 9.90
C LEU A 330 29.29 -26.92 9.96
N ALA A 331 28.79 -26.45 8.80
CA ALA A 331 27.66 -25.55 8.75
C ALA A 331 26.37 -26.16 9.34
N ALA A 332 26.12 -27.45 9.15
CA ALA A 332 24.96 -28.11 9.75
C ALA A 332 25.05 -28.17 11.28
N ILE A 333 26.20 -28.56 11.80
CA ILE A 333 26.45 -28.62 13.27
C ILE A 333 26.36 -27.21 13.86
N ALA A 334 26.97 -26.24 13.22
CA ALA A 334 26.97 -24.87 13.71
C ALA A 334 25.55 -24.26 13.70
N ALA A 335 24.73 -24.58 12.71
CA ALA A 335 23.33 -24.14 12.68
C ALA A 335 22.51 -24.69 13.85
N GLU A 336 22.70 -25.94 14.21
CA GLU A 336 22.05 -26.54 15.39
C GLU A 336 22.50 -25.90 16.71
N LEU A 337 23.80 -25.58 16.84
CA LEU A 337 24.36 -25.02 18.07
C LEU A 337 24.06 -23.54 18.25
N THR A 338 24.02 -22.77 17.16
CA THR A 338 23.89 -21.31 17.21
C THR A 338 22.48 -20.82 16.91
N GLY A 339 21.60 -21.67 16.33
CA GLY A 339 20.28 -21.28 15.83
C GLY A 339 20.31 -20.48 14.52
N ARG A 340 21.49 -20.29 13.93
CA ARG A 340 21.68 -19.51 12.68
C ARG A 340 21.31 -20.31 11.44
N PRO A 341 20.90 -19.65 10.35
CA PRO A 341 20.67 -20.31 9.08
C PRO A 341 21.92 -21.03 8.56
N ARG A 342 21.80 -22.33 8.28
CA ARG A 342 22.89 -23.18 7.77
C ARG A 342 23.56 -22.58 6.53
N GLN A 343 22.80 -21.94 5.66
CA GLN A 343 23.30 -21.37 4.41
C GLN A 343 24.26 -20.21 4.65
N GLU A 344 24.00 -19.36 5.62
CA GLU A 344 24.88 -18.23 6.00
C GLU A 344 26.23 -18.73 6.52
N ILE A 345 26.22 -19.68 7.43
CA ILE A 345 27.43 -20.27 7.96
C ILE A 345 28.25 -20.97 6.85
N TYR A 346 27.57 -21.65 5.94
CA TYR A 346 28.21 -22.30 4.80
C TYR A 346 28.89 -21.31 3.87
N ILE A 347 28.26 -20.19 3.56
CA ILE A 347 28.83 -19.12 2.74
C ILE A 347 30.06 -18.54 3.44
N TRP A 348 29.97 -18.22 4.73
CA TRP A 348 31.08 -17.70 5.52
C TRP A 348 32.29 -18.66 5.51
N LEU A 349 32.08 -19.96 5.77
CA LEU A 349 33.11 -20.97 5.72
C LEU A 349 33.79 -21.09 4.37
N THR A 350 33.01 -20.92 3.28
CA THR A 350 33.53 -20.99 1.91
C THR A 350 34.41 -19.80 1.57
N VAL A 351 34.00 -18.59 2.00
CA VAL A 351 34.79 -17.36 1.82
C VAL A 351 36.08 -17.43 2.63
N MET A 352 35.99 -17.83 3.90
CA MET A 352 37.15 -17.97 4.80
C MET A 352 38.20 -18.93 4.24
N ARG A 353 37.78 -20.10 3.72
CA ARG A 353 38.73 -21.07 3.13
C ARG A 353 39.40 -20.55 1.87
N LYS A 354 38.66 -19.86 1.00
CA LYS A 354 39.26 -19.23 -0.18
C LYS A 354 40.32 -18.18 0.17
N ALA A 355 40.06 -17.38 1.22
CA ALA A 355 41.04 -16.42 1.72
C ALA A 355 42.31 -17.12 2.25
N GLN A 356 42.16 -18.18 2.98
CA GLN A 356 43.35 -18.99 3.49
C GLN A 356 44.11 -19.65 2.36
N GLU A 357 43.46 -20.11 1.30
CA GLU A 357 44.15 -20.69 0.11
C GLU A 357 44.96 -19.64 -0.65
N THR A 358 44.46 -18.39 -0.67
CA THR A 358 45.13 -17.27 -1.34
C THR A 358 46.37 -16.83 -0.55
N ASP A 359 46.26 -16.71 0.77
CA ASP A 359 47.37 -16.33 1.67
C ASP A 359 48.49 -17.43 1.75
N ALA A 360 48.11 -18.68 1.49
CA ALA A 360 49.09 -19.79 1.48
C ALA A 360 49.83 -19.97 0.12
N ALA A 361 49.34 -19.25 -0.93
CA ALA A 361 49.89 -19.30 -2.27
C ALA A 361 50.84 -18.11 -2.57
N GLU A 362 50.88 -17.11 -1.68
CA GLU A 362 51.88 -16.01 -1.69
C GLU A 362 53.05 -16.35 -0.76
#